data_e0dbdd7d57b98cb8eb343bd0df18b6b8
#
_entry.id   e0dbdd7d57b98cb8eb343bd0df18b6b8
#
_cell.length_a   1.000
_cell.length_b   1.000
_cell.length_c   1.000
_cell.angle_alpha   90.00
_cell.angle_beta   90.00
_cell.angle_gamma   90.00
#
_symmetry.space_group_name_H-M   'P 1'
#
loop_
_entity.id
_entity.type
_entity.pdbx_description
1 polymer ?
#
loop_
_entity_poly.entity_id
_entity_poly.type
_entity_poly.pdbx_seq_one_letter_code
_entity_poly.pdbx_strand_id
1 'polypeptide(L)'
;CGIYMVEYVMLENSSGYTDKYEICKSITYKEGIKKGGTQAMKILVTGGAGYIGSHTCVELLEAGYDVVIVDNLYNASEKAVDRIGQITGKTPTFYEADIRDYEKMTEIFAKEQPDTVIHFAGLKAVGESVRKPLEYYENNIAGTLNLCKVMRENGCKNIIFSSSATVYGNPAFIPITEECPKGVCTNPYGWTKHMLEQILTDIHFA
;
A
#
# COMPACT_ATOMS: atom_id res chain seq x y z
N CYS A 1 2.13 -0.74 17.98
CA CYS A 1 1.61 -0.61 16.61
C CYS A 1 2.77 -0.24 15.68
N GLY A 2 3.03 -1.00 14.61
CA GLY A 2 4.09 -0.69 13.65
C GLY A 2 3.48 -0.07 12.40
N ILE A 3 3.61 1.25 12.21
CA ILE A 3 3.31 1.88 10.93
C ILE A 3 4.65 2.10 10.24
N TYR A 4 4.79 1.52 9.05
CA TYR A 4 5.96 1.72 8.20
C TYR A 4 5.51 2.54 6.99
N MET A 5 5.97 3.79 6.91
CA MET A 5 5.82 4.59 5.70
C MET A 5 6.95 4.21 4.75
N VAL A 6 6.59 3.73 3.58
CA VAL A 6 7.53 3.55 2.48
C VAL A 6 7.28 4.68 1.50
N GLU A 7 8.15 5.66 1.50
CA GLU A 7 8.18 6.68 0.45
C GLU A 7 8.81 6.04 -0.79
N TYR A 8 7.97 5.79 -1.81
CA TYR A 8 8.47 5.43 -3.11
C TYR A 8 8.94 6.68 -3.84
N VAL A 9 10.19 7.00 -3.71
CA VAL A 9 10.88 7.83 -4.70
C VAL A 9 11.33 6.86 -5.80
N MET A 10 10.64 6.84 -6.94
CA MET A 10 11.20 6.23 -8.14
C MET A 10 12.35 7.12 -8.61
N LEU A 11 13.55 6.84 -8.15
CA LEU A 11 14.76 7.36 -8.77
C LEU A 11 14.94 6.59 -10.09
N GLU A 12 14.68 7.23 -11.21
CA GLU A 12 15.23 6.78 -12.49
C GLU A 12 16.74 6.87 -12.40
N ASN A 13 17.39 5.77 -12.08
CA ASN A 13 18.80 5.63 -12.33
C ASN A 13 19.01 5.63 -13.83
N SER A 14 20.06 6.32 -14.30
CA SER A 14 20.52 6.37 -15.70
C SER A 14 20.80 5.00 -16.34
N SER A 15 20.56 3.90 -15.62
CA SER A 15 20.68 2.50 -16.08
C SER A 15 19.35 1.76 -16.21
N GLY A 16 18.18 2.38 -15.96
CA GLY A 16 16.86 1.80 -16.21
C GLY A 16 16.45 0.60 -15.35
N TYR A 17 17.19 0.28 -14.28
CA TYR A 17 16.88 -0.81 -13.36
C TYR A 17 16.64 -0.24 -11.93
N THR A 18 15.40 -0.24 -11.49
CA THR A 18 15.07 -0.08 -10.07
C THR A 18 15.42 -1.38 -9.34
N ASP A 19 16.21 -1.25 -8.29
CA ASP A 19 16.61 -2.39 -7.45
C ASP A 19 15.36 -2.93 -6.73
N LYS A 20 14.79 -4.02 -7.25
CA LYS A 20 13.56 -4.68 -6.76
C LYS A 20 13.66 -5.19 -5.31
N TYR A 21 14.87 -5.21 -4.75
CA TYR A 21 15.17 -5.81 -3.46
C TYR A 21 14.85 -4.96 -2.23
N GLU A 22 14.64 -3.65 -2.37
CA GLU A 22 14.51 -2.79 -1.18
C GLU A 22 13.18 -2.91 -0.46
N ILE A 23 12.07 -3.22 -1.16
CA ILE A 23 10.76 -3.39 -0.52
C ILE A 23 10.75 -4.62 0.36
N CYS A 24 11.24 -5.75 -0.14
CA CYS A 24 11.32 -6.98 0.66
C CYS A 24 12.31 -6.83 1.81
N LYS A 25 13.41 -6.09 1.65
CA LYS A 25 14.35 -5.81 2.74
C LYS A 25 13.74 -4.94 3.82
N SER A 26 12.97 -3.91 3.50
CA SER A 26 12.33 -3.07 4.53
C SER A 26 11.28 -3.83 5.34
N ILE A 27 10.62 -4.81 4.74
CA ILE A 27 9.69 -5.72 5.43
C ILE A 27 10.46 -6.71 6.33
N THR A 28 11.65 -7.15 5.92
CA THR A 28 12.46 -8.15 6.66
C THR A 28 13.46 -7.54 7.64
N TYR A 29 13.82 -6.27 7.52
CA TYR A 29 15.01 -5.69 8.19
C TYR A 29 14.74 -4.99 9.52
N LYS A 30 13.49 -4.80 9.95
CA LYS A 30 13.25 -4.36 11.35
C LYS A 30 12.98 -5.57 12.23
N GLU A 31 13.96 -5.85 13.10
CA GLU A 31 13.89 -6.83 14.19
C GLU A 31 12.56 -6.72 14.95
N GLY A 32 11.63 -7.57 14.64
CA GLY A 32 10.31 -7.62 15.28
C GLY A 32 9.35 -8.59 14.62
N ILE A 33 9.55 -8.87 13.34
CA ILE A 33 8.76 -9.87 12.62
C ILE A 33 9.54 -11.19 12.65
N LYS A 34 9.73 -11.74 13.85
CA LYS A 34 10.30 -13.08 14.02
C LYS A 34 9.26 -14.08 13.54
N LYS A 35 9.65 -14.96 12.64
CA LYS A 35 9.01 -16.25 12.40
C LYS A 35 8.94 -17.02 13.75
N GLY A 36 7.91 -16.74 14.49
CA GLY A 36 7.54 -17.50 15.69
C GLY A 36 6.42 -18.46 15.35
N GLY A 37 6.71 -19.52 14.60
CA GLY A 37 5.70 -20.51 14.25
C GLY A 37 5.94 -21.13 12.87
N THR A 38 5.36 -22.31 12.63
CA THR A 38 5.43 -23.07 11.37
C THR A 38 4.57 -22.49 10.24
N GLN A 39 3.83 -21.40 10.47
CA GLN A 39 2.92 -20.78 9.51
C GLN A 39 3.57 -19.54 8.88
N ALA A 40 3.44 -19.41 7.55
CA ALA A 40 3.89 -18.22 6.83
C ALA A 40 3.10 -16.99 7.29
N MET A 41 3.76 -15.83 7.38
CA MET A 41 3.09 -14.56 7.66
C MET A 41 2.11 -14.24 6.53
N LYS A 42 0.89 -13.86 6.88
CA LYS A 42 -0.16 -13.49 5.93
C LYS A 42 -0.19 -11.99 5.71
N ILE A 43 -0.01 -11.57 4.47
CA ILE A 43 0.03 -10.16 4.07
C ILE A 43 -1.18 -9.84 3.18
N LEU A 44 -2.00 -8.88 3.59
CA LEU A 44 -3.09 -8.37 2.78
C LEU A 44 -2.59 -7.16 1.99
N VAL A 45 -2.72 -7.22 0.66
CA VAL A 45 -2.29 -6.17 -0.26
C VAL A 45 -3.51 -5.52 -0.89
N THR A 46 -3.81 -4.28 -0.49
CA THR A 46 -4.87 -3.51 -1.14
C THR A 46 -4.33 -2.85 -2.39
N GLY A 47 -5.10 -2.83 -3.48
CA GLY A 47 -4.61 -2.38 -4.78
C GLY A 47 -3.62 -3.37 -5.40
N GLY A 48 -3.69 -4.65 -5.00
CA GLY A 48 -2.74 -5.68 -5.38
C GLY A 48 -2.85 -6.14 -6.83
N ALA A 49 -3.94 -5.85 -7.54
CA ALA A 49 -4.08 -6.09 -8.97
C ALA A 49 -3.55 -4.93 -9.84
N GLY A 50 -3.19 -3.79 -9.21
CA GLY A 50 -2.57 -2.65 -9.88
C GLY A 50 -1.11 -2.91 -10.26
N TYR A 51 -0.49 -1.96 -10.98
CA TYR A 51 0.87 -2.12 -11.51
C TYR A 51 1.91 -2.40 -10.40
N ILE A 52 2.01 -1.51 -9.40
CA ILE A 52 2.97 -1.69 -8.30
C ILE A 52 2.56 -2.88 -7.42
N GLY A 53 1.27 -2.98 -7.07
CA GLY A 53 0.76 -4.03 -6.19
C GLY A 53 1.01 -5.43 -6.75
N SER A 54 0.78 -5.67 -8.04
CA SER A 54 0.97 -6.98 -8.65
C SER A 54 2.44 -7.43 -8.65
N HIS A 55 3.37 -6.51 -8.93
CA HIS A 55 4.81 -6.79 -8.82
C HIS A 55 5.23 -7.10 -7.37
N THR A 56 4.72 -6.33 -6.41
CA THR A 56 4.96 -6.59 -4.99
C THR A 56 4.42 -7.96 -4.56
N CYS A 57 3.22 -8.34 -5.03
CA CYS A 57 2.65 -9.65 -4.73
C CYS A 57 3.53 -10.80 -5.26
N VAL A 58 4.15 -10.66 -6.44
CA VAL A 58 5.11 -11.66 -6.96
C VAL A 58 6.28 -11.83 -6.00
N GLU A 59 6.94 -10.73 -5.62
CA GLU A 59 8.09 -10.76 -4.71
C GLU A 59 7.73 -11.36 -3.33
N LEU A 60 6.56 -11.01 -2.79
CA LEU A 60 6.08 -11.56 -1.51
C LEU A 60 5.87 -13.08 -1.57
N LEU A 61 5.22 -13.58 -2.64
CA LEU A 61 4.99 -15.01 -2.83
C LEU A 61 6.30 -15.77 -3.03
N GLU A 62 7.25 -15.21 -3.79
CA GLU A 62 8.58 -15.79 -3.96
C GLU A 62 9.36 -15.84 -2.64
N ALA A 63 9.24 -14.80 -1.82
CA ALA A 63 9.81 -14.75 -0.47
C ALA A 63 9.14 -15.71 0.54
N GLY A 64 8.02 -16.36 0.17
CA GLY A 64 7.36 -17.38 0.98
C GLY A 64 6.28 -16.84 1.92
N TYR A 65 5.79 -15.62 1.71
CA TYR A 65 4.64 -15.09 2.40
C TYR A 65 3.32 -15.65 1.85
N ASP A 66 2.28 -15.67 2.67
CA ASP A 66 0.89 -15.91 2.25
C ASP A 66 0.27 -14.56 1.85
N VAL A 67 -0.25 -14.46 0.63
CA VAL A 67 -0.70 -13.19 0.06
C VAL A 67 -2.19 -13.19 -0.20
N VAL A 68 -2.87 -12.18 0.36
CA VAL A 68 -4.29 -11.88 0.10
C VAL A 68 -4.36 -10.55 -0.65
N ILE A 69 -4.96 -10.55 -1.82
CA ILE A 69 -5.14 -9.36 -2.67
C ILE A 69 -6.57 -8.85 -2.51
N VAL A 70 -6.70 -7.55 -2.28
CA VAL A 70 -7.98 -6.82 -2.34
C VAL A 70 -7.87 -5.69 -3.35
N ASP A 71 -8.73 -5.68 -4.36
CA ASP A 71 -8.76 -4.66 -5.41
C ASP A 71 -10.19 -4.51 -5.93
N ASN A 72 -10.64 -3.30 -6.20
CA ASN A 72 -11.96 -3.04 -6.79
C ASN A 72 -11.96 -3.02 -8.32
N LEU A 73 -10.81 -3.31 -8.93
CA LEU A 73 -10.59 -3.36 -10.37
C LEU A 73 -10.95 -2.06 -11.14
N TYR A 74 -11.07 -0.93 -10.44
CA TYR A 74 -11.41 0.36 -11.06
C TYR A 74 -10.44 0.75 -12.19
N ASN A 75 -9.14 0.51 -11.99
CA ASN A 75 -8.09 0.78 -12.98
C ASN A 75 -7.10 -0.40 -13.12
N ALA A 76 -7.51 -1.58 -12.71
CA ALA A 76 -6.75 -2.82 -12.75
C ALA A 76 -7.55 -3.92 -13.48
N SER A 77 -7.00 -5.10 -13.55
CA SER A 77 -7.66 -6.26 -14.18
C SER A 77 -7.32 -7.53 -13.41
N GLU A 78 -8.30 -8.40 -13.24
CA GLU A 78 -8.13 -9.74 -12.65
C GLU A 78 -7.04 -10.56 -13.35
N LYS A 79 -6.80 -10.30 -14.66
CA LYS A 79 -5.68 -10.90 -15.39
C LYS A 79 -4.31 -10.67 -14.74
N ALA A 80 -4.15 -9.59 -13.96
CA ALA A 80 -2.91 -9.37 -13.22
C ALA A 80 -2.73 -10.43 -12.13
N VAL A 81 -3.82 -10.80 -11.45
CA VAL A 81 -3.82 -11.86 -10.44
C VAL A 81 -3.50 -13.22 -11.05
N ASP A 82 -4.09 -13.55 -12.22
CA ASP A 82 -3.76 -14.78 -12.95
C ASP A 82 -2.27 -14.84 -13.31
N ARG A 83 -1.70 -13.71 -13.75
CA ARG A 83 -0.27 -13.63 -14.12
C ARG A 83 0.65 -13.79 -12.91
N ILE A 84 0.28 -13.28 -11.74
CA ILE A 84 1.02 -13.54 -10.50
C ILE A 84 1.13 -15.04 -10.27
N GLY A 85 0.00 -15.77 -10.40
CA GLY A 85 -0.02 -17.23 -10.28
C GLY A 85 0.85 -17.94 -11.31
N GLN A 86 0.82 -17.48 -12.55
CA GLN A 86 1.66 -18.04 -13.64
C GLN A 86 3.16 -17.83 -13.39
N ILE A 87 3.56 -16.66 -12.88
CA ILE A 87 4.96 -16.33 -12.61
C ILE A 87 5.50 -17.11 -11.42
N THR A 88 4.75 -17.13 -10.33
CA THR A 88 5.23 -17.66 -9.03
C THR A 88 4.92 -19.13 -8.82
N GLY A 89 4.04 -19.70 -9.63
CA GLY A 89 3.49 -21.06 -9.41
C GLY A 89 2.58 -21.15 -8.16
N LYS A 90 2.24 -20.01 -7.53
CA LYS A 90 1.40 -19.91 -6.33
C LYS A 90 0.22 -19.01 -6.62
N THR A 91 -0.99 -19.44 -6.26
CA THR A 91 -2.20 -18.63 -6.46
C THR A 91 -2.48 -17.80 -5.21
N PRO A 92 -2.39 -16.46 -5.26
CA PRO A 92 -2.80 -15.63 -4.14
C PRO A 92 -4.31 -15.71 -3.94
N THR A 93 -4.77 -15.51 -2.71
CA THR A 93 -6.19 -15.32 -2.45
C THR A 93 -6.61 -13.95 -2.97
N PHE A 94 -7.69 -13.87 -3.76
CA PHE A 94 -8.15 -12.62 -4.35
C PHE A 94 -9.61 -12.32 -3.95
N TYR A 95 -9.83 -11.06 -3.60
CA TYR A 95 -11.15 -10.49 -3.35
C TYR A 95 -11.35 -9.24 -4.20
N GLU A 96 -12.35 -9.27 -5.07
CA GLU A 96 -12.86 -8.05 -5.70
C GLU A 96 -13.69 -7.30 -4.66
N ALA A 97 -13.11 -6.24 -4.09
CA ALA A 97 -13.75 -5.43 -3.05
C ALA A 97 -13.17 -4.02 -3.01
N ASP A 98 -14.01 -3.07 -2.59
CA ASP A 98 -13.63 -1.68 -2.36
C ASP A 98 -13.24 -1.48 -0.89
N ILE A 99 -12.12 -0.81 -0.65
CA ILE A 99 -11.67 -0.50 0.72
C ILE A 99 -12.64 0.40 1.49
N ARG A 100 -13.57 1.07 0.81
CA ARG A 100 -14.63 1.88 1.40
C ARG A 100 -15.82 1.05 1.89
N ASP A 101 -15.95 -0.20 1.42
CA ASP A 101 -16.97 -1.13 1.88
C ASP A 101 -16.56 -1.75 3.21
N TYR A 102 -17.07 -1.16 4.29
CA TYR A 102 -16.74 -1.56 5.65
C TYR A 102 -17.14 -3.01 5.96
N GLU A 103 -18.33 -3.41 5.55
CA GLU A 103 -18.87 -4.75 5.84
C GLU A 103 -18.04 -5.81 5.12
N LYS A 104 -17.77 -5.59 3.83
CA LYS A 104 -16.98 -6.50 3.02
C LYS A 104 -15.54 -6.62 3.51
N MET A 105 -14.92 -5.51 3.85
CA MET A 105 -13.57 -5.51 4.42
C MET A 105 -13.53 -6.23 5.77
N THR A 106 -14.53 -6.04 6.62
CA THR A 106 -14.62 -6.75 7.91
C THR A 106 -14.75 -8.27 7.71
N GLU A 107 -15.59 -8.73 6.77
CA GLU A 107 -15.70 -10.15 6.41
C GLU A 107 -14.34 -10.73 5.96
N ILE A 108 -13.62 -10.00 5.09
CA ILE A 108 -12.31 -10.43 4.58
C ILE A 108 -11.30 -10.53 5.74
N PHE A 109 -11.22 -9.52 6.60
CA PHE A 109 -10.30 -9.54 7.73
C PHE A 109 -10.60 -10.63 8.75
N ALA A 110 -11.89 -10.85 9.06
CA ALA A 110 -12.31 -11.90 9.97
C ALA A 110 -11.97 -13.31 9.43
N LYS A 111 -12.08 -13.52 8.12
CA LYS A 111 -11.76 -14.79 7.47
C LYS A 111 -10.25 -15.00 7.31
N GLU A 112 -9.55 -14.00 6.82
CA GLU A 112 -8.14 -14.13 6.45
C GLU A 112 -7.17 -13.86 7.60
N GLN A 113 -7.54 -13.04 8.57
CA GLN A 113 -6.73 -12.69 9.73
C GLN A 113 -5.29 -12.26 9.35
N PRO A 114 -5.12 -11.22 8.51
CA PRO A 114 -3.81 -10.82 8.06
C PRO A 114 -2.95 -10.27 9.21
N ASP A 115 -1.66 -10.61 9.20
CA ASP A 115 -0.67 -10.08 10.16
C ASP A 115 -0.26 -8.65 9.84
N THR A 116 -0.28 -8.30 8.54
CA THR A 116 0.20 -7.01 8.01
C THR A 116 -0.62 -6.63 6.78
N VAL A 117 -0.82 -5.33 6.61
CA VAL A 117 -1.39 -4.74 5.40
C VAL A 117 -0.32 -3.98 4.62
N ILE A 118 -0.27 -4.17 3.30
CA ILE A 118 0.42 -3.27 2.38
C ILE A 118 -0.64 -2.51 1.59
N HIS A 119 -0.64 -1.18 1.72
CA HIS A 119 -1.71 -0.34 1.21
C HIS A 119 -1.28 0.45 -0.02
N PHE A 120 -1.61 -0.09 -1.22
CA PHE A 120 -1.43 0.58 -2.51
C PHE A 120 -2.74 1.15 -3.07
N ALA A 121 -3.90 0.69 -2.61
CA ALA A 121 -5.18 1.14 -3.12
C ALA A 121 -5.32 2.66 -3.01
N GLY A 122 -5.69 3.29 -4.11
CA GLY A 122 -5.89 4.73 -4.17
C GLY A 122 -5.90 5.26 -5.60
N LEU A 123 -6.66 6.31 -5.83
CA LEU A 123 -6.61 7.08 -7.07
C LEU A 123 -5.32 7.90 -7.08
N LYS A 124 -4.56 7.86 -8.21
CA LYS A 124 -3.19 8.40 -8.27
C LYS A 124 -2.92 9.35 -9.45
N ALA A 125 -3.89 9.58 -10.31
CA ALA A 125 -3.70 10.42 -11.49
C ALA A 125 -3.78 11.91 -11.12
N VAL A 126 -2.63 12.58 -11.03
CA VAL A 126 -2.49 13.98 -10.60
C VAL A 126 -3.44 14.91 -11.38
N GLY A 127 -3.44 14.85 -12.71
CA GLY A 127 -4.30 15.71 -13.54
C GLY A 127 -5.80 15.42 -13.36
N GLU A 128 -6.19 14.18 -13.07
CA GLU A 128 -7.57 13.83 -12.75
C GLU A 128 -7.98 14.38 -11.38
N SER A 129 -7.11 14.34 -10.40
CA SER A 129 -7.39 14.83 -9.05
C SER A 129 -7.80 16.30 -9.03
N VAL A 130 -7.25 17.11 -9.94
CA VAL A 130 -7.63 18.54 -10.07
C VAL A 130 -9.07 18.69 -10.57
N ARG A 131 -9.54 17.77 -11.42
CA ARG A 131 -10.91 17.83 -11.98
C ARG A 131 -11.94 17.14 -11.08
N LYS A 132 -11.51 16.17 -10.26
CA LYS A 132 -12.37 15.34 -9.43
C LYS A 132 -11.85 15.26 -7.99
N PRO A 133 -11.64 16.40 -7.31
CA PRO A 133 -11.00 16.40 -5.99
C PRO A 133 -11.82 15.63 -4.93
N LEU A 134 -13.15 15.72 -4.98
CA LEU A 134 -14.02 15.04 -4.02
C LEU A 134 -13.83 13.53 -4.07
N GLU A 135 -13.85 12.95 -5.26
CA GLU A 135 -13.66 11.51 -5.47
C GLU A 135 -12.28 11.03 -4.97
N TYR A 136 -11.25 11.89 -5.11
CA TYR A 136 -9.92 11.60 -4.59
C TYR A 136 -9.89 11.61 -3.06
N TYR A 137 -10.52 12.58 -2.41
CA TYR A 137 -10.61 12.60 -0.95
C TYR A 137 -11.46 11.46 -0.40
N GLU A 138 -12.61 11.18 -1.01
CA GLU A 138 -13.47 10.05 -0.61
C GLU A 138 -12.77 8.71 -0.78
N ASN A 139 -12.16 8.47 -1.93
CA ASN A 139 -11.49 7.20 -2.18
C ASN A 139 -10.23 7.03 -1.30
N ASN A 140 -9.34 8.01 -1.33
CA ASN A 140 -8.04 7.84 -0.70
C ASN A 140 -8.11 8.03 0.83
N ILE A 141 -8.77 9.08 1.33
CA ILE A 141 -8.80 9.35 2.77
C ILE A 141 -9.86 8.51 3.45
N ALA A 142 -11.13 8.59 3.01
CA ALA A 142 -12.19 7.83 3.67
C ALA A 142 -11.95 6.32 3.54
N GLY A 143 -11.47 5.84 2.38
CA GLY A 143 -11.11 4.43 2.19
C GLY A 143 -10.00 3.98 3.14
N THR A 144 -8.94 4.77 3.30
CA THR A 144 -7.86 4.43 4.25
C THR A 144 -8.33 4.48 5.71
N LEU A 145 -9.16 5.45 6.09
CA LEU A 145 -9.74 5.51 7.43
C LEU A 145 -10.61 4.28 7.72
N ASN A 146 -11.41 3.85 6.75
CA ASN A 146 -12.20 2.62 6.84
C ASN A 146 -11.30 1.39 7.02
N LEU A 147 -10.25 1.27 6.22
CA LEU A 147 -9.26 0.20 6.35
C LEU A 147 -8.64 0.18 7.75
N CYS A 148 -8.19 1.32 8.27
CA CYS A 148 -7.61 1.42 9.60
C CYS A 148 -8.59 1.02 10.71
N LYS A 149 -9.88 1.38 10.56
CA LYS A 149 -10.94 0.97 11.49
C LYS A 149 -11.09 -0.56 11.50
N VAL A 150 -11.21 -1.18 10.33
CA VAL A 150 -11.33 -2.64 10.19
C VAL A 150 -10.08 -3.35 10.72
N MET A 151 -8.88 -2.85 10.42
CA MET A 151 -7.63 -3.38 10.98
C MET A 151 -7.64 -3.38 12.51
N ARG A 152 -8.00 -2.27 13.13
CA ARG A 152 -8.08 -2.12 14.60
C ARG A 152 -9.04 -3.13 15.22
N GLU A 153 -10.23 -3.27 14.65
CA GLU A 153 -11.29 -4.16 15.15
C GLU A 153 -10.93 -5.65 15.01
N ASN A 154 -10.10 -5.98 14.03
CA ASN A 154 -9.62 -7.35 13.81
C ASN A 154 -8.21 -7.63 14.36
N GLY A 155 -7.63 -6.68 15.11
CA GLY A 155 -6.34 -6.85 15.76
C GLY A 155 -5.11 -6.82 14.83
N CYS A 156 -5.28 -6.46 13.55
CA CYS A 156 -4.17 -6.25 12.62
C CYS A 156 -3.51 -4.89 12.90
N LYS A 157 -2.28 -4.89 13.39
CA LYS A 157 -1.62 -3.69 13.91
C LYS A 157 -0.53 -3.12 12.99
N ASN A 158 -0.21 -3.81 11.91
CA ASN A 158 0.90 -3.43 11.04
C ASN A 158 0.37 -2.97 9.68
N ILE A 159 0.78 -1.77 9.25
CA ILE A 159 0.49 -1.25 7.92
C ILE A 159 1.74 -0.67 7.29
N ILE A 160 1.94 -0.98 6.02
CA ILE A 160 2.92 -0.36 5.15
C ILE A 160 2.13 0.49 4.15
N PHE A 161 2.33 1.79 4.21
CA PHE A 161 1.61 2.74 3.37
C PHE A 161 2.50 3.25 2.23
N SER A 162 2.00 3.13 1.00
CA SER A 162 2.65 3.72 -0.17
C SER A 162 2.30 5.20 -0.26
N SER A 163 3.22 6.07 0.11
CA SER A 163 3.10 7.52 -0.08
C SER A 163 3.50 7.93 -1.51
N SER A 164 3.93 9.16 -1.70
CA SER A 164 4.26 9.70 -3.03
C SER A 164 5.22 10.90 -2.92
N ALA A 165 6.14 11.03 -3.87
CA ALA A 165 6.99 12.22 -3.99
C ALA A 165 6.19 13.54 -4.16
N THR A 166 4.92 13.48 -4.50
CA THR A 166 4.05 14.67 -4.58
C THR A 166 3.81 15.36 -3.23
N VAL A 167 4.13 14.71 -2.11
CA VAL A 167 4.06 15.30 -0.75
C VAL A 167 5.10 16.39 -0.54
N TYR A 168 6.17 16.40 -1.32
CA TYR A 168 7.21 17.44 -1.26
C TYR A 168 6.82 18.71 -2.02
N GLY A 169 5.74 18.67 -2.84
CA GLY A 169 5.30 19.82 -3.65
C GLY A 169 6.40 20.31 -4.60
N ASN A 170 6.83 21.57 -4.43
CA ASN A 170 8.03 22.08 -5.07
C ASN A 170 9.22 21.79 -4.16
N PRO A 171 10.06 20.78 -4.46
CA PRO A 171 11.07 20.30 -3.54
C PRO A 171 12.16 21.35 -3.32
N ALA A 172 12.71 21.41 -2.11
CA ALA A 172 13.78 22.34 -1.75
C ALA A 172 15.11 22.04 -2.49
N PHE A 173 15.31 20.77 -2.88
CA PHE A 173 16.50 20.32 -3.63
C PHE A 173 16.19 19.09 -4.48
N ILE A 174 17.03 18.81 -5.46
CA ILE A 174 16.97 17.67 -6.39
C ILE A 174 18.37 17.03 -6.44
N PRO A 175 18.48 15.68 -6.33
CA PRO A 175 17.40 14.71 -6.22
C PRO A 175 16.66 14.78 -4.88
N ILE A 176 15.36 14.45 -4.88
CA ILE A 176 14.56 14.42 -3.65
C ILE A 176 15.00 13.23 -2.82
N THR A 177 15.26 13.46 -1.52
CA THR A 177 15.51 12.41 -0.52
C THR A 177 14.50 12.56 0.62
N GLU A 178 14.44 11.60 1.53
CA GLU A 178 13.58 11.64 2.72
C GLU A 178 13.91 12.79 3.67
N GLU A 179 15.10 13.38 3.56
CA GLU A 179 15.52 14.59 4.29
C GLU A 179 14.92 15.88 3.72
N CYS A 180 14.36 15.81 2.50
CA CYS A 180 13.71 16.97 1.89
C CYS A 180 12.50 17.37 2.73
N PRO A 181 12.41 18.66 3.15
CA PRO A 181 11.25 19.11 3.90
C PRO A 181 9.98 18.99 3.05
N LYS A 182 8.91 18.48 3.67
CA LYS A 182 7.59 18.41 3.01
C LYS A 182 7.11 19.82 2.69
N GLY A 183 6.70 20.00 1.44
CA GLY A 183 6.25 21.29 0.93
C GLY A 183 4.73 21.41 0.88
N VAL A 184 4.27 22.49 0.28
CA VAL A 184 2.85 22.67 -0.04
C VAL A 184 2.53 21.85 -1.28
N CYS A 185 1.63 20.86 -1.14
CA CYS A 185 1.22 20.03 -2.25
C CYS A 185 0.54 20.87 -3.34
N THR A 186 0.85 20.58 -4.60
CA THR A 186 0.37 21.34 -5.75
C THR A 186 -0.93 20.81 -6.35
N ASN A 187 -1.46 19.69 -5.82
CA ASN A 187 -2.64 19.03 -6.35
C ASN A 187 -3.36 18.21 -5.28
N PRO A 188 -4.67 17.90 -5.46
CA PRO A 188 -5.46 17.13 -4.49
C PRO A 188 -4.90 15.72 -4.22
N TYR A 189 -4.35 15.03 -5.21
CA TYR A 189 -3.72 13.72 -4.98
C TYR A 189 -2.56 13.82 -3.98
N GLY A 190 -1.65 14.78 -4.19
CA GLY A 190 -0.55 15.03 -3.25
C GLY A 190 -1.06 15.32 -1.84
N TRP A 191 -2.11 16.14 -1.72
CA TRP A 191 -2.74 16.42 -0.43
C TRP A 191 -3.33 15.18 0.23
N THR A 192 -3.97 14.26 -0.53
CA THR A 192 -4.45 13.00 0.08
C THR A 192 -3.32 12.19 0.69
N LYS A 193 -2.18 12.09 0.01
CA LYS A 193 -1.01 11.36 0.52
C LYS A 193 -0.38 12.05 1.73
N HIS A 194 -0.18 13.36 1.66
CA HIS A 194 0.36 14.16 2.77
C HIS A 194 -0.51 14.07 4.05
N MET A 195 -1.82 14.20 3.89
CA MET A 195 -2.76 14.07 5.02
C MET A 195 -2.75 12.67 5.60
N LEU A 196 -2.71 11.63 4.75
CA LEU A 196 -2.67 10.24 5.21
C LEU A 196 -1.40 9.90 5.98
N GLU A 197 -0.26 10.46 5.63
CA GLU A 197 0.97 10.30 6.42
C GLU A 197 0.77 10.84 7.85
N GLN A 198 0.16 12.02 8.00
CA GLN A 198 -0.14 12.58 9.31
C GLN A 198 -1.17 11.73 10.07
N ILE A 199 -2.29 11.39 9.42
CA ILE A 199 -3.35 10.57 10.01
C ILE A 199 -2.81 9.23 10.51
N LEU A 200 -2.01 8.53 9.70
CA LEU A 200 -1.42 7.26 10.09
C LEU A 200 -0.43 7.42 11.25
N THR A 201 0.33 8.51 11.25
CA THR A 201 1.23 8.85 12.37
C THR A 201 0.45 9.04 13.66
N ASP A 202 -0.64 9.79 13.63
CA ASP A 202 -1.49 10.03 14.81
C ASP A 202 -2.13 8.73 15.32
N ILE A 203 -2.62 7.87 14.41
CA ILE A 203 -3.17 6.55 14.75
C ILE A 203 -2.09 5.64 15.38
N HIS A 204 -0.83 5.77 14.95
CA HIS A 204 0.28 4.97 15.51
C HIS A 204 0.57 5.32 16.96
N PHE A 205 0.47 6.58 17.34
CA PHE A 205 0.77 7.04 18.69
C PHE A 205 -0.40 6.92 19.68
N ALA A 206 -1.62 6.62 19.19
CA ALA A 206 -2.80 6.44 20.02
C ALA A 206 -2.93 5.00 20.56
#